data_70915c433f592196520d9809e0e177bc
#
_entry.id   70915c433f592196520d9809e0e177bc
#
_cell.length_a   1.000
_cell.length_b   1.000
_cell.length_c   1.000
_cell.angle_alpha   90.00
_cell.angle_beta   90.00
_cell.angle_gamma   90.00
#
_symmetry.space_group_name_H-M   'P 1'
#
loop_
_entity.id
_entity.type
_entity.pdbx_description
1 polymer ?
#
loop_
_entity_poly.entity_id
_entity_poly.type
_entity_poly.pdbx_seq_one_letter_code
_entity_poly.pdbx_strand_id
1 'polypeptide(L)'
;MTPTAPRHSRITGTGSFLPPKRLTNDMLSAQLARDGIETSDQWIVDRTGIKARHFVEGDVACSDLAVQAARRALEAADCDAASIDLIIVATSTPDMVFPSTACIVQQKLGVHGCPAFDVQAVCSGFVYALTLADSMIRTGAARKALVIGAEVFSRILDFKDRGTCVLFGDGAGAVVLEASDTPGILATELHADGRHVGILCVPGHVSGGHILGDPVLKMDGPAVFKIAVNVLFDVAHSVLAKAGLTDADVDWLIPHQANIRILQSTAKRLKLPIEKLIVTVDQHGNTSAASIPLALDESVRSGKIKPGDTVLLEGVGGGFTWGAVLLDL
;
A
#
# COMPACT_ATOMS: atom_id res chain seq x y z
N MET A 1 3.94 -16.41 -36.55
CA MET A 1 2.88 -15.59 -35.93
C MET A 1 3.48 -15.00 -34.67
N THR A 2 3.61 -13.70 -34.60
CA THR A 2 3.95 -13.01 -33.33
C THR A 2 2.82 -13.32 -32.37
N PRO A 3 3.10 -13.78 -31.13
CA PRO A 3 2.06 -13.93 -30.13
C PRO A 3 1.36 -12.57 -29.95
N THR A 4 0.05 -12.54 -30.12
CA THR A 4 -0.72 -11.35 -29.76
C THR A 4 -0.44 -11.09 -28.28
N ALA A 5 -0.01 -9.87 -27.93
CA ALA A 5 0.22 -9.48 -26.54
C ALA A 5 -1.05 -9.78 -25.72
N PRO A 6 -0.93 -10.27 -24.49
CA PRO A 6 -2.07 -10.50 -23.62
C PRO A 6 -2.81 -9.17 -23.44
N ARG A 7 -4.14 -9.22 -23.54
CA ARG A 7 -4.96 -7.99 -23.48
C ARG A 7 -5.29 -7.58 -22.06
N HIS A 8 -5.16 -8.51 -21.11
CA HIS A 8 -5.58 -8.33 -19.71
C HIS A 8 -4.55 -8.90 -18.76
N SER A 9 -4.62 -8.44 -17.51
CA SER A 9 -3.92 -9.04 -16.40
C SER A 9 -4.92 -9.37 -15.28
N ARG A 10 -4.60 -10.36 -14.46
CA ARG A 10 -5.43 -10.80 -13.32
C ARG A 10 -4.57 -11.11 -12.11
N ILE A 11 -5.07 -10.78 -10.92
CA ILE A 11 -4.48 -11.23 -9.65
C ILE A 11 -4.82 -12.71 -9.48
N THR A 12 -3.79 -13.54 -9.32
CA THR A 12 -3.92 -14.99 -9.13
C THR A 12 -3.58 -15.44 -7.71
N GLY A 13 -2.90 -14.60 -6.94
CA GLY A 13 -2.59 -14.88 -5.54
C GLY A 13 -2.31 -13.62 -4.75
N THR A 14 -2.65 -13.65 -3.47
CA THR A 14 -2.40 -12.57 -2.51
C THR A 14 -1.61 -13.09 -1.33
N GLY A 15 -0.84 -12.21 -0.68
CA GLY A 15 -0.07 -12.56 0.51
C GLY A 15 0.25 -11.32 1.34
N SER A 16 0.32 -11.49 2.64
CA SER A 16 0.60 -10.39 3.57
C SER A 16 1.50 -10.82 4.71
N PHE A 17 2.19 -9.85 5.32
CA PHE A 17 3.00 -10.10 6.51
C PHE A 17 3.02 -8.86 7.41
N LEU A 18 2.73 -9.07 8.69
CA LEU A 18 2.90 -8.09 9.75
C LEU A 18 4.03 -8.53 10.68
N PRO A 19 4.91 -7.63 11.14
CA PRO A 19 5.89 -7.95 12.15
C PRO A 19 5.24 -8.55 13.40
N PRO A 20 5.88 -9.52 14.11
CA PRO A 20 5.30 -10.17 15.28
C PRO A 20 5.01 -9.21 16.45
N LYS A 21 5.79 -8.13 16.58
CA LYS A 21 5.60 -7.15 17.66
C LYS A 21 4.38 -6.29 17.42
N ARG A 22 3.27 -6.69 18.01
CA ARG A 22 2.05 -5.90 18.03
C ARG A 22 2.09 -4.90 19.20
N LEU A 23 1.91 -3.62 18.89
CA LEU A 23 1.93 -2.50 19.84
C LEU A 23 0.53 -1.91 19.98
N THR A 24 -0.10 -2.08 21.15
CA THR A 24 -1.39 -1.45 21.45
C THR A 24 -1.22 0.03 21.78
N ASN A 25 -2.33 0.79 21.78
CA ASN A 25 -2.29 2.19 22.16
C ASN A 25 -1.81 2.39 23.61
N ASP A 26 -2.19 1.51 24.54
CA ASP A 26 -1.72 1.59 25.94
C ASP A 26 -0.21 1.39 26.04
N MET A 27 0.33 0.40 25.31
CA MET A 27 1.77 0.17 25.27
C MET A 27 2.52 1.37 24.68
N LEU A 28 2.00 1.93 23.57
CA LEU A 28 2.58 3.12 22.96
C LEU A 28 2.48 4.34 23.88
N SER A 29 1.34 4.56 24.54
CA SER A 29 1.14 5.64 25.49
C SER A 29 2.10 5.55 26.66
N ALA A 30 2.32 4.34 27.21
CA ALA A 30 3.29 4.11 28.27
C ALA A 30 4.74 4.37 27.81
N GLN A 31 5.06 4.08 26.54
CA GLN A 31 6.37 4.40 25.97
C GLN A 31 6.55 5.92 25.82
N LEU A 32 5.58 6.63 25.24
CA LEU A 32 5.62 8.07 25.01
C LEU A 32 5.65 8.89 26.32
N ALA A 33 4.96 8.40 27.35
CA ALA A 33 4.95 9.05 28.68
C ALA A 33 6.34 9.14 29.32
N ARG A 34 7.29 8.24 28.99
CA ARG A 34 8.68 8.29 29.47
C ARG A 34 9.42 9.52 28.94
N ASP A 35 9.02 10.00 27.76
CA ASP A 35 9.56 11.18 27.11
C ASP A 35 8.68 12.43 27.36
N GLY A 36 7.73 12.35 28.30
CA GLY A 36 6.86 13.46 28.69
C GLY A 36 5.72 13.75 27.70
N ILE A 37 5.41 12.81 26.79
CA ILE A 37 4.35 12.99 25.80
C ILE A 37 3.07 12.30 26.28
N GLU A 38 2.06 13.10 26.55
CA GLU A 38 0.75 12.63 27.04
C GLU A 38 -0.15 12.20 25.86
N THR A 39 -0.62 10.96 25.92
CA THR A 39 -1.66 10.42 25.03
C THR A 39 -2.39 9.28 25.74
N SER A 40 -3.47 8.76 25.11
CA SER A 40 -4.24 7.63 25.64
C SER A 40 -4.86 6.83 24.50
N ASP A 41 -5.26 5.58 24.77
CA ASP A 41 -6.02 4.76 23.84
C ASP A 41 -7.26 5.51 23.32
N GLN A 42 -8.07 6.08 24.20
CA GLN A 42 -9.27 6.85 23.83
C GLN A 42 -8.93 8.02 22.90
N TRP A 43 -7.86 8.78 23.20
CA TRP A 43 -7.45 9.91 22.36
C TRP A 43 -7.05 9.48 20.95
N ILE A 44 -6.33 8.35 20.82
CA ILE A 44 -5.89 7.80 19.54
C ILE A 44 -7.07 7.25 18.75
N VAL A 45 -7.90 6.41 19.38
CA VAL A 45 -9.07 5.79 18.75
C VAL A 45 -10.06 6.84 18.24
N ASP A 46 -10.40 7.83 19.04
CA ASP A 46 -11.36 8.87 18.67
C ASP A 46 -10.95 9.67 17.43
N ARG A 47 -9.63 9.79 17.19
CA ARG A 47 -9.08 10.60 16.09
C ARG A 47 -8.74 9.79 14.87
N THR A 48 -8.38 8.53 15.05
CA THR A 48 -7.76 7.72 13.99
C THR A 48 -8.48 6.40 13.72
N GLY A 49 -9.20 5.89 14.70
CA GLY A 49 -9.76 4.54 14.71
C GLY A 49 -8.72 3.45 15.03
N ILE A 50 -7.44 3.80 15.18
CA ILE A 50 -6.34 2.85 15.37
C ILE A 50 -6.31 2.37 16.82
N LYS A 51 -6.29 1.04 17.02
CA LYS A 51 -6.17 0.35 18.30
C LYS A 51 -4.80 -0.28 18.51
N ALA A 52 -4.18 -0.69 17.40
CA ALA A 52 -2.86 -1.30 17.41
C ALA A 52 -2.11 -1.03 16.09
N ARG A 53 -0.81 -1.28 16.11
CA ARG A 53 0.08 -1.33 14.95
C ARG A 53 1.15 -2.38 15.19
N HIS A 54 1.91 -2.69 14.15
CA HIS A 54 3.02 -3.62 14.23
C HIS A 54 4.32 -2.89 13.91
N PHE A 55 5.37 -3.17 14.66
CA PHE A 55 6.71 -2.62 14.43
C PHE A 55 7.72 -3.73 14.30
N VAL A 56 8.70 -3.54 13.41
CA VAL A 56 9.87 -4.39 13.35
C VAL A 56 10.74 -4.22 14.59
N GLU A 57 11.57 -5.23 14.86
CA GLU A 57 12.58 -5.20 15.89
C GLU A 57 13.96 -5.49 15.29
N GLY A 58 15.00 -4.92 15.89
CA GLY A 58 16.38 -5.13 15.45
C GLY A 58 16.60 -4.66 14.01
N ASP A 59 17.34 -5.45 13.25
CA ASP A 59 17.79 -5.10 11.89
C ASP A 59 16.88 -5.58 10.78
N VAL A 60 15.64 -6.00 11.10
CA VAL A 60 14.65 -6.46 10.10
C VAL A 60 14.40 -5.32 9.09
N ALA A 61 14.70 -5.57 7.82
CA ALA A 61 14.60 -4.61 6.74
C ALA A 61 13.25 -4.68 6.00
N CYS A 62 12.98 -3.69 5.17
CA CYS A 62 11.77 -3.64 4.33
C CYS A 62 11.67 -4.88 3.43
N SER A 63 12.78 -5.30 2.82
CA SER A 63 12.85 -6.51 1.98
C SER A 63 12.53 -7.80 2.75
N ASP A 64 12.79 -7.87 4.06
CA ASP A 64 12.46 -9.06 4.86
C ASP A 64 10.94 -9.23 4.98
N LEU A 65 10.21 -8.13 5.22
CA LEU A 65 8.76 -8.13 5.24
C LEU A 65 8.20 -8.45 3.85
N ALA A 66 8.75 -7.80 2.82
CA ALA A 66 8.37 -7.99 1.42
C ALA A 66 8.48 -9.45 0.99
N VAL A 67 9.57 -10.14 1.34
CA VAL A 67 9.80 -11.56 1.01
C VAL A 67 8.78 -12.46 1.69
N GLN A 68 8.39 -12.19 2.94
CA GLN A 68 7.37 -12.99 3.62
C GLN A 68 6.00 -12.86 2.95
N ALA A 69 5.60 -11.63 2.60
CA ALA A 69 4.36 -11.38 1.87
C ALA A 69 4.40 -12.03 0.47
N ALA A 70 5.52 -11.87 -0.24
CA ALA A 70 5.75 -12.45 -1.57
C ALA A 70 5.61 -13.97 -1.57
N ARG A 71 6.24 -14.68 -0.63
CA ARG A 71 6.14 -16.14 -0.52
C ARG A 71 4.71 -16.62 -0.33
N ARG A 72 3.92 -15.91 0.49
CA ARG A 72 2.50 -16.22 0.70
C ARG A 72 1.66 -15.94 -0.54
N ALA A 73 1.97 -14.89 -1.30
CA ALA A 73 1.30 -14.59 -2.57
C ALA A 73 1.61 -15.65 -3.63
N LEU A 74 2.87 -16.09 -3.73
CA LEU A 74 3.30 -17.16 -4.65
C LEU A 74 2.64 -18.50 -4.29
N GLU A 75 2.58 -18.83 -2.99
CA GLU A 75 1.87 -20.02 -2.50
C GLU A 75 0.37 -19.96 -2.85
N ALA A 76 -0.28 -18.83 -2.64
CA ALA A 76 -1.70 -18.65 -2.96
C ALA A 76 -2.00 -18.73 -4.46
N ALA A 77 -1.03 -18.34 -5.30
CA ALA A 77 -1.11 -18.43 -6.75
C ALA A 77 -0.73 -19.81 -7.32
N ASP A 78 -0.31 -20.77 -6.49
CA ASP A 78 0.34 -22.02 -6.92
C ASP A 78 1.47 -21.75 -7.94
N CYS A 79 2.31 -20.74 -7.65
CA CYS A 79 3.27 -20.15 -8.58
C CYS A 79 4.70 -20.40 -8.12
N ASP A 80 5.52 -21.03 -8.98
CA ASP A 80 6.96 -21.10 -8.76
C ASP A 80 7.58 -19.70 -8.91
N ALA A 81 8.37 -19.29 -7.91
CA ALA A 81 9.10 -18.03 -7.92
C ALA A 81 9.99 -17.87 -9.18
N ALA A 82 10.55 -18.95 -9.69
CA ALA A 82 11.37 -18.94 -10.90
C ALA A 82 10.58 -18.55 -12.17
N SER A 83 9.25 -18.61 -12.14
CA SER A 83 8.38 -18.20 -13.27
C SER A 83 8.05 -16.72 -13.28
N ILE A 84 8.42 -15.97 -12.24
CA ILE A 84 8.23 -14.52 -12.17
C ILE A 84 9.20 -13.83 -13.13
N ASP A 85 8.66 -12.99 -13.99
CA ASP A 85 9.42 -12.24 -15.01
C ASP A 85 9.40 -10.71 -14.80
N LEU A 86 8.80 -10.25 -13.68
CA LEU A 86 8.82 -8.85 -13.22
C LEU A 86 8.62 -8.76 -11.72
N ILE A 87 9.45 -7.96 -11.02
CA ILE A 87 9.27 -7.64 -9.60
C ILE A 87 9.19 -6.13 -9.42
N ILE A 88 8.10 -5.64 -8.82
CA ILE A 88 7.94 -4.23 -8.46
C ILE A 88 7.65 -4.13 -6.97
N VAL A 89 8.45 -3.33 -6.25
CA VAL A 89 8.23 -3.02 -4.84
C VAL A 89 7.84 -1.56 -4.69
N ALA A 90 6.66 -1.30 -4.14
CA ALA A 90 6.25 0.02 -3.72
C ALA A 90 6.72 0.24 -2.28
N THR A 91 7.66 1.17 -2.10
CA THR A 91 8.20 1.51 -0.78
C THR A 91 8.73 2.94 -0.72
N SER A 92 8.62 3.56 0.46
CA SER A 92 9.26 4.85 0.81
C SER A 92 10.32 4.67 1.90
N THR A 93 10.48 3.43 2.39
CA THR A 93 11.43 3.03 3.42
C THR A 93 12.32 1.88 2.93
N PRO A 94 13.07 2.09 1.80
CA PRO A 94 13.90 1.06 1.21
C PRO A 94 14.98 0.60 2.18
N ASP A 95 15.55 -0.58 1.94
CA ASP A 95 16.65 -1.12 2.75
C ASP A 95 17.87 -0.22 2.71
N MET A 96 18.15 0.39 1.56
CA MET A 96 19.28 1.28 1.32
C MET A 96 18.98 2.23 0.14
N VAL A 97 19.85 3.20 -0.09
CA VAL A 97 19.69 4.18 -1.19
C VAL A 97 19.70 3.48 -2.55
N PHE A 98 20.60 2.52 -2.76
CA PHE A 98 20.64 1.58 -3.88
C PHE A 98 21.48 0.35 -3.47
N PRO A 99 21.27 -0.84 -4.06
CA PRO A 99 20.27 -1.17 -5.07
C PRO A 99 18.84 -1.05 -4.56
N SER A 100 17.85 -1.19 -5.47
CA SER A 100 16.42 -1.18 -5.11
C SER A 100 16.08 -2.31 -4.14
N THR A 101 15.08 -2.09 -3.30
CA THR A 101 14.50 -3.14 -2.43
C THR A 101 14.02 -4.34 -3.26
N ALA A 102 13.48 -4.09 -4.46
CA ALA A 102 13.07 -5.15 -5.39
C ALA A 102 14.23 -6.06 -5.81
N CYS A 103 15.43 -5.53 -6.05
CA CYS A 103 16.62 -6.35 -6.33
C CYS A 103 17.03 -7.22 -5.13
N ILE A 104 16.87 -6.70 -3.91
CA ILE A 104 17.17 -7.45 -2.69
C ILE A 104 16.12 -8.55 -2.48
N VAL A 105 14.85 -8.25 -2.72
CA VAL A 105 13.75 -9.24 -2.71
C VAL A 105 14.01 -10.32 -3.75
N GLN A 106 14.39 -9.95 -4.97
CA GLN A 106 14.75 -10.88 -6.05
C GLN A 106 15.83 -11.87 -5.59
N GLN A 107 16.91 -11.35 -4.99
CA GLN A 107 17.98 -12.17 -4.44
C GLN A 107 17.47 -13.14 -3.35
N LYS A 108 16.71 -12.63 -2.38
CA LYS A 108 16.18 -13.43 -1.25
C LYS A 108 15.17 -14.49 -1.67
N LEU A 109 14.47 -14.29 -2.79
CA LEU A 109 13.55 -15.27 -3.38
C LEU A 109 14.25 -16.27 -4.30
N GLY A 110 15.52 -16.04 -4.68
CA GLY A 110 16.24 -16.87 -5.64
C GLY A 110 15.76 -16.70 -7.08
N VAL A 111 15.11 -15.57 -7.41
CA VAL A 111 14.66 -15.22 -8.75
C VAL A 111 15.80 -14.52 -9.49
N HIS A 112 15.99 -14.82 -10.78
CA HIS A 112 17.10 -14.27 -11.56
C HIS A 112 16.65 -13.76 -12.92
N GLY A 113 17.30 -12.70 -13.41
CA GLY A 113 17.24 -12.26 -14.81
C GLY A 113 16.03 -11.42 -15.21
N CYS A 114 14.99 -11.30 -14.38
CA CYS A 114 13.87 -10.42 -14.64
C CYS A 114 14.12 -8.98 -14.17
N PRO A 115 13.46 -7.96 -14.77
CA PRO A 115 13.44 -6.61 -14.23
C PRO A 115 12.95 -6.58 -12.79
N ALA A 116 13.66 -5.81 -11.92
CA ALA A 116 13.31 -5.60 -10.53
C ALA A 116 13.60 -4.15 -10.15
N PHE A 117 12.60 -3.39 -9.72
CA PHE A 117 12.73 -1.98 -9.39
C PHE A 117 11.70 -1.53 -8.36
N ASP A 118 12.02 -0.42 -7.66
CA ASP A 118 11.13 0.19 -6.68
C ASP A 118 10.29 1.31 -7.32
N VAL A 119 9.09 1.51 -6.78
CA VAL A 119 8.21 2.65 -7.07
C VAL A 119 8.01 3.44 -5.79
N GLN A 120 8.35 4.74 -5.82
CA GLN A 120 8.14 5.64 -4.71
C GLN A 120 6.98 6.60 -5.01
N ALA A 121 5.80 6.27 -4.50
CA ALA A 121 4.60 7.12 -4.50
C ALA A 121 3.91 7.08 -3.12
N VAL A 122 4.69 6.83 -2.07
CA VAL A 122 4.28 6.74 -0.66
C VAL A 122 3.04 5.86 -0.51
N CYS A 123 1.99 6.35 0.14
CA CYS A 123 0.79 5.57 0.43
C CYS A 123 -0.03 5.17 -0.82
N SER A 124 0.15 5.83 -1.96
CA SER A 124 -0.42 5.41 -3.26
C SER A 124 0.48 4.43 -4.02
N GLY A 125 1.66 4.11 -3.48
CA GLY A 125 2.70 3.34 -4.16
C GLY A 125 2.22 2.00 -4.70
N PHE A 126 1.39 1.26 -3.96
CA PHE A 126 0.87 -0.02 -4.43
C PHE A 126 -0.04 0.12 -5.66
N VAL A 127 -0.92 1.12 -5.69
CA VAL A 127 -1.78 1.41 -6.86
C VAL A 127 -0.94 1.78 -8.07
N TYR A 128 0.13 2.57 -7.88
CA TYR A 128 1.09 2.89 -8.92
C TYR A 128 1.82 1.64 -9.43
N ALA A 129 2.34 0.81 -8.54
CA ALA A 129 3.06 -0.42 -8.89
C ALA A 129 2.15 -1.42 -9.64
N LEU A 130 0.91 -1.58 -9.18
CA LEU A 130 -0.07 -2.46 -9.81
C LEU A 130 -0.45 -1.98 -11.23
N THR A 131 -0.65 -0.66 -11.41
CA THR A 131 -0.90 -0.04 -12.71
C THR A 131 0.28 -0.22 -13.67
N LEU A 132 1.52 -0.08 -13.19
CA LEU A 132 2.72 -0.32 -14.01
C LEU A 132 2.83 -1.79 -14.41
N ALA A 133 2.60 -2.72 -13.49
CA ALA A 133 2.62 -4.15 -13.79
C ALA A 133 1.54 -4.53 -14.81
N ASP A 134 0.29 -4.05 -14.66
CA ASP A 134 -0.78 -4.23 -15.65
C ASP A 134 -0.35 -3.72 -17.03
N SER A 135 0.21 -2.52 -17.11
CA SER A 135 0.68 -1.91 -18.35
C SER A 135 1.78 -2.72 -19.01
N MET A 136 2.75 -3.23 -18.24
CA MET A 136 3.83 -4.07 -18.76
C MET A 136 3.32 -5.44 -19.24
N ILE A 137 2.33 -6.02 -18.58
CA ILE A 137 1.69 -7.27 -19.00
C ILE A 137 0.87 -7.04 -20.28
N ARG A 138 0.06 -6.00 -20.32
CA ARG A 138 -0.77 -5.68 -21.50
C ARG A 138 0.05 -5.40 -22.76
N THR A 139 1.23 -4.81 -22.62
CA THR A 139 2.16 -4.56 -23.73
C THR A 139 3.02 -5.76 -24.08
N GLY A 140 2.96 -6.85 -23.32
CA GLY A 140 3.76 -8.06 -23.53
C GLY A 140 5.20 -7.95 -23.05
N ALA A 141 5.55 -6.89 -22.29
CA ALA A 141 6.86 -6.73 -21.67
C ALA A 141 7.09 -7.67 -20.47
N ALA A 142 6.01 -8.14 -19.85
CA ALA A 142 5.99 -9.16 -18.82
C ALA A 142 4.77 -10.07 -19.00
N ARG A 143 4.78 -11.24 -18.36
CA ARG A 143 3.64 -12.18 -18.32
C ARG A 143 3.19 -12.47 -16.91
N LYS A 144 4.12 -12.42 -15.95
CA LYS A 144 3.87 -12.77 -14.55
C LYS A 144 4.67 -11.84 -13.62
N ALA A 145 3.96 -10.93 -12.99
CA ALA A 145 4.55 -9.93 -12.12
C ALA A 145 4.28 -10.24 -10.63
N LEU A 146 5.29 -10.02 -9.81
CA LEU A 146 5.17 -9.95 -8.36
C LEU A 146 5.15 -8.47 -7.96
N VAL A 147 4.00 -8.01 -7.45
CA VAL A 147 3.79 -6.61 -7.05
C VAL A 147 3.65 -6.56 -5.54
N ILE A 148 4.50 -5.77 -4.88
CA ILE A 148 4.63 -5.73 -3.43
C ILE A 148 4.50 -4.30 -2.94
N GLY A 149 3.72 -4.07 -1.88
CA GLY A 149 3.78 -2.87 -1.06
C GLY A 149 4.41 -3.23 0.28
N ALA A 150 5.52 -2.60 0.66
CA ALA A 150 6.24 -2.94 1.89
C ALA A 150 6.83 -1.68 2.55
N GLU A 151 6.69 -1.58 3.87
CA GLU A 151 7.15 -0.41 4.61
C GLU A 151 7.65 -0.75 6.01
N VAL A 152 8.67 0.00 6.43
CA VAL A 152 9.18 0.07 7.80
C VAL A 152 9.10 1.53 8.27
N PHE A 153 7.88 2.04 8.39
CA PHE A 153 7.62 3.45 8.74
C PHE A 153 8.08 3.81 10.14
N SER A 154 8.13 2.82 11.06
CA SER A 154 8.64 3.02 12.43
C SER A 154 10.04 3.65 12.47
N ARG A 155 10.85 3.48 11.42
CA ARG A 155 12.22 4.02 11.33
C ARG A 155 12.30 5.51 10.98
N ILE A 156 11.25 6.07 10.41
CA ILE A 156 11.20 7.47 10.01
C ILE A 156 10.21 8.29 10.84
N LEU A 157 9.74 7.75 11.99
CA LEU A 157 8.87 8.46 12.91
C LEU A 157 9.69 9.23 13.95
N ASP A 158 9.24 10.45 14.23
CA ASP A 158 9.66 11.16 15.44
C ASP A 158 8.70 10.80 16.58
N PHE A 159 9.16 10.00 17.54
CA PHE A 159 8.34 9.62 18.70
C PHE A 159 8.07 10.79 19.67
N LYS A 160 8.64 11.97 19.41
CA LYS A 160 8.28 13.21 20.10
C LYS A 160 7.11 13.94 19.44
N ASP A 161 6.78 13.59 18.19
CA ASP A 161 5.60 14.12 17.50
C ASP A 161 4.41 13.16 17.65
N ARG A 162 3.56 13.43 18.67
CA ARG A 162 2.33 12.68 18.87
C ARG A 162 1.37 12.72 17.68
N GLY A 163 1.46 13.74 16.83
CA GLY A 163 0.59 13.89 15.66
C GLY A 163 0.82 12.83 14.59
N THR A 164 2.02 12.28 14.54
CA THR A 164 2.43 11.29 13.52
C THR A 164 2.74 9.92 14.10
N CYS A 165 3.46 9.81 15.21
CA CYS A 165 3.94 8.51 15.72
C CYS A 165 2.83 7.54 16.14
N VAL A 166 1.62 8.04 16.44
CA VAL A 166 0.47 7.21 16.80
C VAL A 166 -0.26 6.60 15.59
N LEU A 167 0.08 7.05 14.36
CA LEU A 167 -0.64 6.67 13.14
C LEU A 167 -0.05 5.44 12.47
N PHE A 168 1.27 5.41 12.30
CA PHE A 168 1.93 4.52 11.36
C PHE A 168 2.30 3.18 11.98
N GLY A 169 2.44 2.18 11.10
CA GLY A 169 2.91 0.83 11.39
C GLY A 169 3.76 0.29 10.25
N ASP A 170 4.36 -0.87 10.48
CA ASP A 170 5.18 -1.61 9.53
C ASP A 170 4.42 -2.82 9.00
N GLY A 171 4.69 -3.21 7.76
CA GLY A 171 4.10 -4.37 7.16
C GLY A 171 4.39 -4.50 5.67
N ALA A 172 3.96 -5.61 5.09
CA ALA A 172 4.03 -5.86 3.66
C ALA A 172 2.80 -6.63 3.17
N GLY A 173 2.38 -6.32 1.95
CA GLY A 173 1.42 -7.11 1.21
C GLY A 173 1.88 -7.27 -0.22
N ALA A 174 1.51 -8.39 -0.86
CA ALA A 174 1.94 -8.73 -2.20
C ALA A 174 0.82 -9.38 -3.00
N VAL A 175 0.88 -9.22 -4.32
CA VAL A 175 0.04 -9.97 -5.26
C VAL A 175 0.89 -10.54 -6.38
N VAL A 176 0.47 -11.70 -6.89
CA VAL A 176 0.91 -12.22 -8.20
C VAL A 176 -0.11 -11.77 -9.23
N LEU A 177 0.36 -11.06 -10.26
CA LEU A 177 -0.43 -10.57 -11.38
C LEU A 177 0.01 -11.32 -12.65
N GLU A 178 -0.92 -11.99 -13.32
CA GLU A 178 -0.62 -12.80 -14.51
C GLU A 178 -1.36 -12.29 -15.73
N ALA A 179 -0.74 -12.52 -16.89
CA ALA A 179 -1.38 -12.34 -18.19
C ALA A 179 -2.62 -13.24 -18.31
N SER A 180 -3.73 -12.67 -18.79
CA SER A 180 -5.01 -13.34 -18.87
C SER A 180 -5.74 -13.00 -20.18
N ASP A 181 -6.51 -13.96 -20.70
CA ASP A 181 -7.43 -13.75 -21.81
C ASP A 181 -8.76 -13.14 -21.36
N THR A 182 -9.04 -13.14 -20.05
CA THR A 182 -10.22 -12.53 -19.44
C THR A 182 -9.83 -11.33 -18.59
N PRO A 183 -10.67 -10.28 -18.52
CA PRO A 183 -10.42 -9.14 -17.67
C PRO A 183 -10.23 -9.53 -16.19
N GLY A 184 -9.25 -8.96 -15.55
CA GLY A 184 -9.04 -8.95 -14.10
C GLY A 184 -8.89 -7.51 -13.68
N ILE A 185 -7.81 -6.80 -14.08
CA ILE A 185 -7.77 -5.34 -13.95
C ILE A 185 -8.63 -4.72 -15.06
N LEU A 186 -9.70 -4.02 -14.65
CA LEU A 186 -10.68 -3.39 -15.54
C LEU A 186 -10.23 -2.01 -15.99
N ALA A 187 -9.82 -1.17 -15.04
CA ALA A 187 -9.35 0.19 -15.30
C ALA A 187 -8.37 0.64 -14.23
N THR A 188 -7.48 1.56 -14.60
CA THR A 188 -6.53 2.21 -13.69
C THR A 188 -6.44 3.70 -13.98
N GLU A 189 -6.12 4.49 -12.95
CA GLU A 189 -5.86 5.92 -13.07
C GLU A 189 -4.87 6.39 -12.03
N LEU A 190 -3.90 7.21 -12.44
CA LEU A 190 -2.84 7.75 -11.59
C LEU A 190 -2.71 9.25 -11.78
N HIS A 191 -2.46 9.98 -10.68
CA HIS A 191 -2.30 11.42 -10.66
C HIS A 191 -1.24 11.86 -9.65
N ALA A 192 -0.65 13.03 -9.89
CA ALA A 192 0.23 13.71 -8.93
C ALA A 192 0.05 15.24 -9.01
N ASP A 193 0.26 15.91 -7.87
CA ASP A 193 0.32 17.37 -7.79
C ASP A 193 1.47 17.82 -6.87
N GLY A 194 2.60 18.19 -7.49
CA GLY A 194 3.81 18.61 -6.78
C GLY A 194 3.68 19.92 -6.01
N ARG A 195 2.58 20.69 -6.17
CA ARG A 195 2.34 21.89 -5.36
C ARG A 195 2.17 21.60 -3.87
N HIS A 196 1.92 20.33 -3.51
CA HIS A 196 1.64 19.87 -2.16
C HIS A 196 2.79 19.10 -1.52
N VAL A 197 4.00 19.15 -2.08
CA VAL A 197 5.17 18.37 -1.61
C VAL A 197 5.49 18.57 -0.12
N GLY A 198 5.23 19.73 0.44
CA GLY A 198 5.57 20.06 1.83
C GLY A 198 4.58 19.58 2.89
N ILE A 199 3.37 19.12 2.52
CA ILE A 199 2.33 18.77 3.51
C ILE A 199 2.48 17.35 4.09
N LEU A 200 3.23 16.47 3.42
CA LEU A 200 3.55 15.12 3.86
C LEU A 200 4.86 14.70 3.23
N CYS A 201 5.96 14.75 3.99
CA CYS A 201 7.30 14.49 3.47
C CYS A 201 8.27 14.04 4.56
N VAL A 202 9.41 13.50 4.13
CA VAL A 202 10.63 13.29 4.94
C VAL A 202 11.72 14.12 4.26
N PRO A 203 12.07 15.32 4.77
CA PRO A 203 12.96 16.24 4.07
C PRO A 203 14.46 15.88 4.14
N GLY A 204 14.82 14.82 4.87
CA GLY A 204 16.22 14.34 4.96
C GLY A 204 16.70 13.69 3.67
N HIS A 205 17.97 13.92 3.32
CA HIS A 205 18.63 13.30 2.18
C HIS A 205 20.11 13.01 2.47
N VAL A 206 20.70 12.09 1.73
CA VAL A 206 22.13 11.75 1.85
C VAL A 206 22.96 12.71 1.02
N SER A 207 23.98 13.34 1.63
CA SER A 207 24.95 14.20 0.94
C SER A 207 26.31 14.12 1.62
N GLY A 208 27.38 13.91 0.85
CA GLY A 208 28.74 13.83 1.38
C GLY A 208 28.95 12.75 2.44
N GLY A 209 28.20 11.65 2.41
CA GLY A 209 28.28 10.57 3.40
C GLY A 209 27.51 10.83 4.70
N HIS A 210 26.75 11.92 4.76
CA HIS A 210 25.94 12.31 5.92
C HIS A 210 24.47 12.48 5.53
N ILE A 211 23.58 12.38 6.53
CA ILE A 211 22.17 12.76 6.37
C ILE A 211 22.07 14.27 6.63
N LEU A 212 21.61 15.02 5.63
CA LEU A 212 21.28 16.44 5.75
C LEU A 212 19.76 16.62 5.77
N GLY A 213 19.30 17.66 6.46
CA GLY A 213 17.88 17.89 6.71
C GLY A 213 17.33 17.01 7.83
N ASP A 214 16.00 17.02 7.99
CA ASP A 214 15.33 16.25 9.03
C ASP A 214 14.91 14.88 8.47
N PRO A 215 15.47 13.74 8.96
CA PRO A 215 15.21 12.42 8.42
C PRO A 215 13.90 11.80 8.92
N VAL A 216 13.03 12.58 9.57
CA VAL A 216 11.77 12.09 10.10
C VAL A 216 10.56 12.69 9.38
N LEU A 217 9.47 11.98 9.45
CA LEU A 217 8.19 12.33 8.82
C LEU A 217 7.66 13.66 9.35
N LYS A 218 7.23 14.52 8.43
CA LYS A 218 6.47 15.74 8.69
C LYS A 218 5.12 15.67 8.00
N MET A 219 4.06 16.06 8.70
CA MET A 219 2.69 15.98 8.17
C MET A 219 1.83 17.14 8.67
N ASP A 220 1.17 17.84 7.73
CA ASP A 220 0.01 18.69 8.00
C ASP A 220 -1.27 17.85 7.85
N GLY A 221 -1.70 17.22 8.95
CA GLY A 221 -2.85 16.32 8.95
C GLY A 221 -4.15 16.93 8.40
N PRO A 222 -4.55 18.17 8.80
CA PRO A 222 -5.71 18.87 8.24
C PRO A 222 -5.64 19.07 6.73
N ALA A 223 -4.48 19.50 6.19
CA ALA A 223 -4.28 19.67 4.76
C ALA A 223 -4.36 18.34 4.00
N VAL A 224 -3.70 17.30 4.51
CA VAL A 224 -3.76 15.93 3.97
C VAL A 224 -5.21 15.43 3.92
N PHE A 225 -5.97 15.55 5.01
CA PHE A 225 -7.36 15.12 5.05
C PHE A 225 -8.22 15.80 3.98
N LYS A 226 -8.12 17.14 3.88
CA LYS A 226 -8.90 17.94 2.94
C LYS A 226 -8.66 17.54 1.48
N ILE A 227 -7.40 17.30 1.12
CA ILE A 227 -7.03 16.89 -0.24
C ILE A 227 -7.46 15.46 -0.48
N ALA A 228 -7.11 14.53 0.43
CA ALA A 228 -7.37 13.10 0.28
C ALA A 228 -8.84 12.79 -0.04
N VAL A 229 -9.78 13.33 0.74
CA VAL A 229 -11.21 13.07 0.56
C VAL A 229 -11.73 13.54 -0.81
N ASN A 230 -11.15 14.62 -1.37
CA ASN A 230 -11.57 15.11 -2.67
C ASN A 230 -11.00 14.27 -3.81
N VAL A 231 -9.67 14.04 -3.80
CA VAL A 231 -9.00 13.34 -4.91
C VAL A 231 -9.40 11.86 -5.00
N LEU A 232 -9.69 11.20 -3.85
CA LEU A 232 -10.18 9.83 -3.84
C LEU A 232 -11.58 9.74 -4.48
N PHE A 233 -12.48 10.65 -4.14
CA PHE A 233 -13.81 10.71 -4.76
C PHE A 233 -13.73 10.93 -6.29
N ASP A 234 -12.90 11.86 -6.74
CA ASP A 234 -12.79 12.19 -8.16
C ASP A 234 -12.18 11.02 -8.96
N VAL A 235 -11.12 10.37 -8.43
CA VAL A 235 -10.46 9.25 -9.12
C VAL A 235 -11.31 7.99 -9.16
N ALA A 236 -12.12 7.73 -8.12
CA ALA A 236 -13.09 6.63 -8.11
C ALA A 236 -14.09 6.75 -9.26
N HIS A 237 -14.74 7.91 -9.38
CA HIS A 237 -15.70 8.14 -10.46
C HIS A 237 -15.04 8.04 -11.84
N SER A 238 -13.82 8.56 -11.98
CA SER A 238 -13.10 8.51 -13.23
C SER A 238 -12.75 7.08 -13.64
N VAL A 239 -12.24 6.24 -12.71
CA VAL A 239 -11.88 4.86 -13.01
C VAL A 239 -13.10 3.98 -13.28
N LEU A 240 -14.21 4.20 -12.57
CA LEU A 240 -15.49 3.53 -12.83
C LEU A 240 -16.03 3.89 -14.21
N ALA A 241 -16.03 5.17 -14.58
CA ALA A 241 -16.47 5.64 -15.91
C ALA A 241 -15.63 5.03 -17.03
N LYS A 242 -14.30 4.89 -16.85
CA LYS A 242 -13.42 4.20 -17.82
C LYS A 242 -13.80 2.74 -18.05
N ALA A 243 -14.27 2.06 -17.02
CA ALA A 243 -14.74 0.68 -17.09
C ALA A 243 -16.21 0.56 -17.58
N GLY A 244 -16.93 1.67 -17.72
CA GLY A 244 -18.37 1.67 -18.03
C GLY A 244 -19.24 1.23 -16.86
N LEU A 245 -18.73 1.34 -15.62
CA LEU A 245 -19.37 0.95 -14.37
C LEU A 245 -19.78 2.17 -13.54
N THR A 246 -20.54 1.92 -12.49
CA THR A 246 -21.06 2.90 -11.53
C THR A 246 -20.73 2.49 -10.09
N ASP A 247 -20.98 3.35 -9.12
CA ASP A 247 -20.80 3.06 -7.69
C ASP A 247 -21.63 1.81 -7.26
N ALA A 248 -22.75 1.53 -7.91
CA ALA A 248 -23.61 0.38 -7.59
C ALA A 248 -22.96 -0.97 -7.93
N ASP A 249 -22.05 -0.97 -8.91
CA ASP A 249 -21.37 -2.17 -9.40
C ASP A 249 -20.18 -2.57 -8.52
N VAL A 250 -19.75 -1.70 -7.59
CA VAL A 250 -18.65 -1.97 -6.66
C VAL A 250 -19.14 -2.88 -5.53
N ASP A 251 -18.52 -4.06 -5.38
CA ASP A 251 -18.78 -4.95 -4.25
C ASP A 251 -17.97 -4.55 -3.03
N TRP A 252 -16.69 -4.19 -3.21
CA TRP A 252 -15.78 -3.84 -2.13
C TRP A 252 -14.95 -2.61 -2.44
N LEU A 253 -14.84 -1.72 -1.46
CA LEU A 253 -13.95 -0.56 -1.47
C LEU A 253 -12.78 -0.82 -0.51
N ILE A 254 -11.56 -0.80 -1.03
CA ILE A 254 -10.31 -0.89 -0.26
C ILE A 254 -9.51 0.39 -0.46
N PRO A 255 -9.76 1.45 0.30
CA PRO A 255 -8.92 2.64 0.26
C PRO A 255 -7.65 2.42 1.07
N HIS A 256 -6.63 3.23 0.81
CA HIS A 256 -5.46 3.34 1.68
C HIS A 256 -5.89 3.51 3.15
N GLN A 257 -5.37 2.67 4.03
CA GLN A 257 -5.76 2.58 5.44
C GLN A 257 -5.06 3.66 6.29
N ALA A 258 -5.33 4.92 5.98
CA ALA A 258 -4.69 6.07 6.64
C ALA A 258 -5.31 6.38 8.00
N ASN A 259 -6.63 6.47 8.04
CA ASN A 259 -7.41 6.96 9.16
C ASN A 259 -8.88 6.64 8.93
N ILE A 260 -9.58 6.13 9.93
CA ILE A 260 -10.99 5.71 9.80
C ILE A 260 -11.90 6.83 9.27
N ARG A 261 -11.62 8.10 9.60
CA ARG A 261 -12.42 9.23 9.14
C ARG A 261 -12.30 9.47 7.64
N ILE A 262 -11.10 9.27 7.06
CA ILE A 262 -10.90 9.35 5.60
C ILE A 262 -11.67 8.21 4.93
N LEU A 263 -11.51 6.98 5.41
CA LEU A 263 -12.15 5.80 4.86
C LEU A 263 -13.69 5.96 4.82
N GLN A 264 -14.28 6.34 5.96
CA GLN A 264 -15.73 6.56 6.09
C GLN A 264 -16.22 7.73 5.22
N SER A 265 -15.43 8.82 5.12
CA SER A 265 -15.77 9.96 4.29
C SER A 265 -15.76 9.59 2.81
N THR A 266 -14.80 8.78 2.37
CA THR A 266 -14.72 8.29 0.99
C THR A 266 -15.92 7.40 0.66
N ALA A 267 -16.21 6.37 1.47
CA ALA A 267 -17.37 5.50 1.27
C ALA A 267 -18.69 6.28 1.23
N LYS A 268 -18.87 7.24 2.16
CA LYS A 268 -20.07 8.10 2.20
C LYS A 268 -20.24 8.95 0.93
N ARG A 269 -19.14 9.54 0.42
CA ARG A 269 -19.19 10.36 -0.80
C ARG A 269 -19.49 9.52 -2.05
N LEU A 270 -18.96 8.30 -2.11
CA LEU A 270 -19.26 7.32 -3.15
C LEU A 270 -20.65 6.66 -2.96
N LYS A 271 -21.42 7.04 -1.93
CA LYS A 271 -22.72 6.45 -1.59
C LYS A 271 -22.67 4.92 -1.40
N LEU A 272 -21.49 4.38 -1.09
CA LEU A 272 -21.32 2.97 -0.81
C LEU A 272 -21.77 2.67 0.63
N PRO A 273 -22.52 1.57 0.84
CA PRO A 273 -22.82 1.06 2.17
C PRO A 273 -21.53 0.81 2.96
N ILE A 274 -21.54 1.13 4.26
CA ILE A 274 -20.34 1.00 5.10
C ILE A 274 -19.85 -0.45 5.19
N GLU A 275 -20.73 -1.42 4.99
CA GLU A 275 -20.44 -2.85 4.99
C GLU A 275 -19.54 -3.27 3.81
N LYS A 276 -19.58 -2.51 2.72
CA LYS A 276 -18.71 -2.68 1.54
C LYS A 276 -17.31 -2.06 1.72
N LEU A 277 -17.10 -1.29 2.79
CA LEU A 277 -15.80 -0.72 3.12
C LEU A 277 -14.95 -1.75 3.86
N ILE A 278 -13.75 -2.03 3.35
CA ILE A 278 -12.74 -2.81 4.06
C ILE A 278 -11.98 -1.90 5.02
N VAL A 279 -11.88 -2.32 6.27
CA VAL A 279 -11.19 -1.59 7.34
C VAL A 279 -10.25 -2.55 8.05
N THR A 280 -8.95 -2.24 8.03
CA THR A 280 -7.89 -2.94 8.75
C THR A 280 -7.01 -1.97 9.56
N VAL A 281 -7.22 -0.67 9.35
CA VAL A 281 -6.45 0.39 10.01
C VAL A 281 -6.50 0.33 11.54
N ASP A 282 -7.58 -0.20 12.10
CA ASP A 282 -7.74 -0.34 13.54
C ASP A 282 -6.74 -1.33 14.16
N GLN A 283 -6.29 -2.36 13.42
CA GLN A 283 -5.34 -3.36 13.88
C GLN A 283 -3.92 -3.17 13.32
N HIS A 284 -3.81 -2.66 12.09
CA HIS A 284 -2.51 -2.54 11.41
C HIS A 284 -1.89 -1.14 11.56
N GLY A 285 -2.68 -0.11 11.90
CA GLY A 285 -2.27 1.27 11.74
C GLY A 285 -2.15 1.65 10.26
N ASN A 286 -1.53 2.78 9.99
CA ASN A 286 -1.20 3.22 8.64
C ASN A 286 0.14 2.60 8.20
N THR A 287 0.11 1.57 7.37
CA THR A 287 1.30 0.91 6.82
C THR A 287 1.68 1.43 5.42
N SER A 288 1.30 2.66 5.08
CA SER A 288 1.64 3.34 3.81
C SER A 288 1.34 2.48 2.58
N ALA A 289 2.34 2.20 1.71
CA ALA A 289 2.16 1.40 0.50
C ALA A 289 1.70 -0.04 0.76
N ALA A 290 1.96 -0.59 1.94
CA ALA A 290 1.54 -1.94 2.30
C ALA A 290 0.06 -2.04 2.67
N SER A 291 -0.62 -0.92 2.97
CA SER A 291 -1.94 -0.93 3.59
C SER A 291 -3.04 -1.53 2.71
N ILE A 292 -3.04 -1.23 1.42
CA ILE A 292 -4.01 -1.78 0.45
C ILE A 292 -3.81 -3.28 0.25
N PRO A 293 -2.60 -3.79 -0.08
CA PRO A 293 -2.42 -5.23 -0.29
C PRO A 293 -2.56 -6.05 0.99
N LEU A 294 -2.25 -5.50 2.18
CA LEU A 294 -2.57 -6.12 3.47
C LEU A 294 -4.08 -6.31 3.64
N ALA A 295 -4.86 -5.26 3.39
CA ALA A 295 -6.31 -5.29 3.51
C ALA A 295 -6.95 -6.21 2.47
N LEU A 296 -6.40 -6.26 1.25
CA LEU A 296 -6.84 -7.17 0.20
C LEU A 296 -6.62 -8.63 0.60
N ASP A 297 -5.38 -9.00 1.01
CA ASP A 297 -5.05 -10.38 1.40
C ASP A 297 -5.89 -10.86 2.58
N GLU A 298 -6.04 -10.05 3.63
CA GLU A 298 -6.87 -10.38 4.79
C GLU A 298 -8.34 -10.62 4.39
N SER A 299 -8.87 -9.78 3.49
CA SER A 299 -10.25 -9.89 3.04
C SER A 299 -10.49 -11.12 2.16
N VAL A 300 -9.52 -11.47 1.31
CA VAL A 300 -9.56 -12.69 0.49
C VAL A 300 -9.45 -13.93 1.37
N ARG A 301 -8.47 -13.98 2.28
CA ARG A 301 -8.25 -15.13 3.18
C ARG A 301 -9.39 -15.37 4.15
N SER A 302 -10.06 -14.32 4.60
CA SER A 302 -11.26 -14.45 5.45
C SER A 302 -12.51 -14.87 4.68
N GLY A 303 -12.45 -14.94 3.34
CA GLY A 303 -13.59 -15.23 2.47
C GLY A 303 -14.61 -14.10 2.37
N LYS A 304 -14.23 -12.89 2.82
CA LYS A 304 -15.07 -11.69 2.68
C LYS A 304 -15.14 -11.27 1.22
N ILE A 305 -13.98 -11.18 0.55
CA ILE A 305 -13.89 -10.97 -0.91
C ILE A 305 -13.78 -12.34 -1.59
N LYS A 306 -14.55 -12.53 -2.66
CA LYS A 306 -14.65 -13.80 -3.38
C LYS A 306 -14.30 -13.62 -4.84
N PRO A 307 -13.92 -14.72 -5.54
CA PRO A 307 -13.77 -14.67 -7.00
C PRO A 307 -15.03 -14.16 -7.70
N GLY A 308 -14.85 -13.16 -8.56
CA GLY A 308 -15.93 -12.49 -9.29
C GLY A 308 -16.45 -11.22 -8.63
N ASP A 309 -16.00 -10.88 -7.40
CA ASP A 309 -16.35 -9.58 -6.80
C ASP A 309 -15.56 -8.45 -7.48
N THR A 310 -16.25 -7.33 -7.73
CA THR A 310 -15.65 -6.09 -8.25
C THR A 310 -15.10 -5.26 -7.09
N VAL A 311 -13.79 -5.03 -7.10
CA VAL A 311 -13.04 -4.37 -6.04
C VAL A 311 -12.45 -3.05 -6.53
N LEU A 312 -12.71 -1.97 -5.80
CA LEU A 312 -12.11 -0.65 -6.03
C LEU A 312 -10.99 -0.43 -5.00
N LEU A 313 -9.75 -0.37 -5.49
CA LEU A 313 -8.56 -0.01 -4.71
C LEU A 313 -8.26 1.47 -4.91
N GLU A 314 -8.01 2.22 -3.83
CA GLU A 314 -7.70 3.65 -3.90
C GLU A 314 -6.51 4.00 -3.02
N GLY A 315 -5.54 4.70 -3.61
CA GLY A 315 -4.35 5.18 -2.91
C GLY A 315 -4.21 6.70 -2.93
N VAL A 316 -3.76 7.26 -1.82
CA VAL A 316 -3.39 8.68 -1.73
C VAL A 316 -2.20 8.83 -0.79
N GLY A 317 -1.19 9.62 -1.18
CA GLY A 317 0.05 9.73 -0.43
C GLY A 317 0.80 11.04 -0.66
N GLY A 318 1.92 11.18 0.06
CA GLY A 318 2.81 12.33 -0.11
C GLY A 318 3.24 12.54 -1.56
N GLY A 319 3.45 13.82 -1.92
CA GLY A 319 3.84 14.20 -3.27
C GLY A 319 3.11 15.45 -3.78
N PHE A 320 1.80 15.63 -3.86
CA PHE A 320 0.79 14.67 -3.49
C PHE A 320 0.54 13.68 -4.64
N THR A 321 0.39 12.40 -4.34
CA THR A 321 0.11 11.38 -5.36
C THR A 321 -1.18 10.64 -5.03
N TRP A 322 -1.95 10.24 -6.05
CA TRP A 322 -3.15 9.43 -5.84
C TRP A 322 -3.48 8.59 -7.08
N GLY A 323 -4.31 7.61 -6.90
CA GLY A 323 -4.78 6.78 -7.98
C GLY A 323 -5.79 5.74 -7.53
N ALA A 324 -6.37 5.06 -8.50
CA ALA A 324 -7.29 3.97 -8.29
C ALA A 324 -7.06 2.82 -9.27
N VAL A 325 -7.38 1.62 -8.84
CA VAL A 325 -7.45 0.41 -9.67
C VAL A 325 -8.81 -0.23 -9.42
N LEU A 326 -9.55 -0.44 -10.49
CA LEU A 326 -10.78 -1.23 -10.49
C LEU A 326 -10.47 -2.61 -11.06
N LEU A 327 -10.86 -3.65 -10.36
CA LEU A 327 -10.57 -5.02 -10.75
C LEU A 327 -11.70 -6.00 -10.37
N ASP A 328 -11.77 -7.10 -11.11
CA ASP A 328 -12.50 -8.32 -10.74
C ASP A 328 -11.51 -9.35 -10.20
N LEU A 329 -11.80 -9.91 -9.03
CA LEU A 329 -10.91 -10.86 -8.38
C LEU A 329 -11.09 -12.30 -8.91
#